data_adc0577e233d0418eefb8221096a7343
#
_entry.id   adc0577e233d0418eefb8221096a7343
#
_cell.length_a   1.000
_cell.length_b   1.000
_cell.length_c   1.000
_cell.angle_alpha   90.00
_cell.angle_beta   90.00
_cell.angle_gamma   90.00
#
_symmetry.space_group_name_H-M   'P 1'
#
loop_
_entity.id
_entity.type
_entity.pdbx_description
1 polymer ?
#
loop_
_entity_poly.entity_id
_entity_poly.type
_entity_poly.pdbx_seq_one_letter_code
_entity_poly.pdbx_strand_id
1 'polypeptide(L)'
;AADEHGQNRQEWHFNEIAPAAAIINDDELALATETALKRFNLVTGEISTITPIEADVPTNRANDSRVHPSGAYWIGTMVKDEGPKDGAVYHYRAGMLSKIIGNAAIPNATCFTPDGKRAYWTDTPTRQILTCETDPATGLPTSAWTLFADVSEHRGYPDGAVVDSEGFVWNARWGGSCVIRYAPDGSIDRIIEVPV
;
A
#
# COMPACT_ATOMS: atom_id res chain seq x y z
N ALA A 1 3.12 -16.24 -8.32
CA ALA A 1 1.81 -16.66 -7.79
C ALA A 1 1.84 -18.12 -7.37
N ALA A 2 0.99 -18.49 -6.46
CA ALA A 2 0.76 -19.89 -6.03
C ALA A 2 -0.70 -20.01 -5.59
N ASP A 3 -1.21 -21.23 -5.45
CA ASP A 3 -2.52 -21.46 -4.84
C ASP A 3 -2.49 -21.27 -3.31
N GLU A 4 -3.63 -21.43 -2.66
CA GLU A 4 -3.81 -21.26 -1.20
C GLU A 4 -2.99 -22.24 -0.34
N HIS A 5 -2.47 -23.33 -0.96
CA HIS A 5 -1.60 -24.32 -0.33
C HIS A 5 -0.12 -24.11 -0.67
N GLY A 6 0.23 -23.02 -1.39
CA GLY A 6 1.58 -22.74 -1.87
C GLY A 6 2.04 -23.64 -2.99
N GLN A 7 1.10 -24.38 -3.62
CA GLN A 7 1.36 -25.27 -4.77
C GLN A 7 1.10 -24.53 -6.10
N ASN A 8 1.39 -25.17 -7.20
CA ASN A 8 1.19 -24.62 -8.56
C ASN A 8 1.88 -23.27 -8.74
N ARG A 9 3.08 -23.14 -8.18
CA ARG A 9 3.85 -21.90 -8.20
C ARG A 9 4.22 -21.52 -9.62
N GLN A 10 3.90 -20.28 -9.99
CA GLN A 10 4.33 -19.64 -11.22
C GLN A 10 5.15 -18.40 -10.91
N GLU A 11 6.19 -18.17 -11.70
CA GLU A 11 7.09 -17.02 -11.54
C GLU A 11 7.24 -16.29 -12.88
N TRP A 12 7.25 -14.97 -12.80
CA TRP A 12 7.50 -14.09 -13.93
C TRP A 12 8.59 -13.09 -13.54
N HIS A 13 9.46 -12.78 -14.49
CA HIS A 13 10.55 -11.84 -14.29
C HIS A 13 10.26 -10.55 -15.05
N PHE A 14 10.36 -9.44 -14.36
CA PHE A 14 10.21 -8.09 -14.91
C PHE A 14 11.59 -7.41 -14.94
N ASN A 15 11.80 -6.52 -15.93
CA ASN A 15 13.05 -5.76 -16.06
C ASN A 15 13.06 -4.49 -15.16
N GLU A 16 12.13 -4.39 -14.23
CA GLU A 16 11.97 -3.28 -13.29
C GLU A 16 11.38 -3.78 -11.97
N ILE A 17 11.49 -2.99 -10.92
CA ILE A 17 10.90 -3.30 -9.62
C ILE A 17 9.38 -3.19 -9.73
N ALA A 18 8.65 -4.23 -9.31
CA ALA A 18 7.19 -4.30 -9.27
C ALA A 18 6.73 -4.74 -7.87
N PRO A 19 6.73 -3.85 -6.88
CA PRO A 19 6.54 -4.22 -5.47
C PRO A 19 5.09 -4.52 -5.10
N ALA A 20 4.12 -4.07 -5.90
CA ALA A 20 2.71 -4.23 -5.57
C ALA A 20 1.88 -4.64 -6.78
N ALA A 21 0.88 -5.48 -6.50
CA ALA A 21 -0.07 -5.97 -7.47
C ALA A 21 -1.51 -5.91 -6.94
N ALA A 22 -2.45 -5.64 -7.83
CA ALA A 22 -3.89 -5.73 -7.58
C ALA A 22 -4.55 -6.63 -8.63
N ILE A 23 -5.55 -7.37 -8.22
CA ILE A 23 -6.31 -8.24 -9.12
C ILE A 23 -7.26 -7.37 -9.97
N ILE A 24 -7.18 -7.48 -11.29
CA ILE A 24 -8.16 -6.90 -12.21
C ILE A 24 -9.28 -7.91 -12.47
N ASN A 25 -8.90 -9.13 -12.82
CA ASN A 25 -9.77 -10.29 -13.03
C ASN A 25 -8.95 -11.58 -12.87
N ASP A 26 -9.53 -12.73 -13.20
CA ASP A 26 -8.90 -14.06 -13.03
C ASP A 26 -7.57 -14.21 -13.82
N ASP A 27 -7.42 -13.51 -14.93
CA ASP A 27 -6.27 -13.62 -15.83
C ASP A 27 -5.34 -12.41 -15.79
N GLU A 28 -5.71 -11.33 -15.11
CA GLU A 28 -4.97 -10.05 -15.19
C GLU A 28 -4.71 -9.40 -13.84
N LEU A 29 -3.52 -8.86 -13.70
CA LEU A 29 -3.10 -8.03 -12.58
C LEU A 29 -2.80 -6.59 -13.02
N ALA A 30 -3.06 -5.64 -12.13
CA ALA A 30 -2.49 -4.31 -12.19
C ALA A 30 -1.21 -4.29 -11.33
N LEU A 31 -0.07 -4.04 -11.95
CA LEU A 31 1.24 -3.97 -11.30
C LEU A 31 1.62 -2.49 -11.12
N ALA A 32 1.87 -2.08 -9.89
CA ALA A 32 2.53 -0.81 -9.61
C ALA A 32 4.05 -1.04 -9.72
N THR A 33 4.70 -0.34 -10.66
CA THR A 33 6.12 -0.54 -10.98
C THR A 33 6.94 0.73 -10.70
N GLU A 34 8.20 0.74 -11.09
CA GLU A 34 9.06 1.94 -10.97
C GLU A 34 8.54 3.10 -11.80
N THR A 35 7.92 2.83 -12.95
CA THR A 35 7.64 3.86 -13.96
C THR A 35 6.18 4.01 -14.30
N ALA A 36 5.33 3.04 -13.90
CA ALA A 36 3.95 3.00 -14.36
C ALA A 36 3.06 2.10 -13.50
N LEU A 37 1.75 2.30 -13.63
CA LEU A 37 0.77 1.27 -13.41
C LEU A 37 0.64 0.47 -14.72
N LYS A 38 0.84 -0.85 -14.64
CA LYS A 38 0.84 -1.74 -15.80
C LYS A 38 -0.21 -2.84 -15.65
N ARG A 39 -0.77 -3.27 -16.77
CA ARG A 39 -1.59 -4.47 -16.85
C ARG A 39 -0.67 -5.64 -17.21
N PHE A 40 -0.80 -6.73 -16.51
CA PHE A 40 -0.06 -7.96 -16.75
C PHE A 40 -1.03 -9.12 -16.90
N ASN A 41 -0.95 -9.86 -18.01
CA ASN A 41 -1.76 -11.04 -18.25
C ASN A 41 -1.01 -12.30 -17.78
N LEU A 42 -1.62 -13.02 -16.83
CA LEU A 42 -1.04 -14.21 -16.20
C LEU A 42 -0.95 -15.41 -17.15
N VAL A 43 -1.79 -15.45 -18.19
CA VAL A 43 -1.85 -16.57 -19.15
C VAL A 43 -0.85 -16.38 -20.28
N THR A 44 -0.80 -15.18 -20.86
CA THR A 44 0.04 -14.88 -22.02
C THR A 44 1.41 -14.33 -21.65
N GLY A 45 1.57 -13.80 -20.42
CA GLY A 45 2.77 -13.07 -19.99
C GLY A 45 2.87 -11.65 -20.58
N GLU A 46 1.86 -11.21 -21.33
CA GLU A 46 1.86 -9.87 -21.92
C GLU A 46 1.76 -8.78 -20.86
N ILE A 47 2.56 -7.71 -21.04
CA ILE A 47 2.53 -6.54 -20.19
C ILE A 47 2.26 -5.29 -21.02
N SER A 48 1.37 -4.42 -20.53
CA SER A 48 1.04 -3.14 -21.17
C SER A 48 0.91 -2.03 -20.14
N THR A 49 1.23 -0.80 -20.54
CA THR A 49 1.12 0.36 -19.64
C THR A 49 -0.33 0.85 -19.58
N ILE A 50 -0.86 0.98 -18.37
CA ILE A 50 -2.16 1.63 -18.10
C ILE A 50 -1.96 3.13 -18.01
N THR A 51 -1.03 3.59 -17.15
CA THR A 51 -0.70 5.02 -17.00
C THR A 51 0.72 5.16 -16.43
N PRO A 52 1.52 6.14 -16.86
CA PRO A 52 2.80 6.41 -16.22
C PRO A 52 2.63 6.92 -14.78
N ILE A 53 3.56 6.57 -13.91
CA ILE A 53 3.70 7.06 -12.54
C ILE A 53 5.15 7.44 -12.36
N GLU A 54 5.46 8.73 -12.16
CA GLU A 54 6.80 9.25 -11.94
C GLU A 54 7.85 8.73 -12.94
N ALA A 55 7.44 8.47 -14.18
CA ALA A 55 8.31 7.91 -15.22
C ALA A 55 9.51 8.83 -15.58
N ASP A 56 9.41 10.10 -15.23
CA ASP A 56 10.43 11.14 -15.35
C ASP A 56 11.31 11.28 -14.08
N VAL A 57 11.04 10.49 -13.04
CA VAL A 57 11.77 10.49 -11.77
C VAL A 57 12.47 9.12 -11.57
N PRO A 58 13.60 8.84 -12.25
CA PRO A 58 14.21 7.52 -12.26
C PRO A 58 14.76 7.05 -10.91
N THR A 59 14.84 7.96 -9.94
CA THR A 59 15.21 7.67 -8.56
C THR A 59 14.09 7.04 -7.75
N ASN A 60 12.85 7.11 -8.21
CA ASN A 60 11.69 6.61 -7.48
C ASN A 60 11.25 5.21 -7.96
N ARG A 61 10.46 4.56 -7.14
CA ARG A 61 9.75 3.31 -7.40
C ARG A 61 8.42 3.29 -6.66
N ALA A 62 7.49 2.47 -7.11
CA ALA A 62 6.34 2.15 -6.28
C ALA A 62 6.77 1.42 -4.98
N ASN A 63 5.91 1.48 -3.96
CA ASN A 63 6.06 0.79 -2.68
C ASN A 63 4.71 0.19 -2.27
N ASP A 64 4.29 0.36 -1.01
CA ASP A 64 3.01 -0.15 -0.51
C ASP A 64 1.83 0.45 -1.29
N SER A 65 0.92 -0.42 -1.67
CA SER A 65 -0.23 -0.06 -2.50
C SER A 65 -1.42 -0.94 -2.16
N ARG A 66 -2.62 -0.37 -2.19
CA ARG A 66 -3.83 -1.09 -1.79
C ARG A 66 -5.04 -0.67 -2.61
N VAL A 67 -5.89 -1.64 -2.96
CA VAL A 67 -7.18 -1.35 -3.59
C VAL A 67 -8.19 -1.00 -2.50
N HIS A 68 -8.82 0.16 -2.67
CA HIS A 68 -9.95 0.61 -1.86
C HIS A 68 -11.23 -0.16 -2.27
N PRO A 69 -12.22 -0.38 -1.38
CA PRO A 69 -13.48 -1.05 -1.71
C PRO A 69 -14.25 -0.48 -2.91
N SER A 70 -14.05 0.80 -3.26
CA SER A 70 -14.60 1.42 -4.49
C SER A 70 -13.95 0.94 -5.79
N GLY A 71 -12.89 0.13 -5.72
CA GLY A 71 -12.05 -0.23 -6.86
C GLY A 71 -10.96 0.81 -7.19
N ALA A 72 -10.83 1.88 -6.42
CA ALA A 72 -9.70 2.80 -6.57
C ALA A 72 -8.40 2.13 -6.07
N TYR A 73 -7.29 2.30 -6.80
CA TYR A 73 -6.00 1.79 -6.40
C TYR A 73 -5.14 2.93 -5.85
N TRP A 74 -4.80 2.86 -4.57
CA TRP A 74 -3.84 3.77 -3.97
C TRP A 74 -2.45 3.19 -4.13
N ILE A 75 -1.51 4.00 -4.60
CA ILE A 75 -0.16 3.59 -4.97
C ILE A 75 0.83 4.51 -4.29
N GLY A 76 1.58 3.99 -3.34
CA GLY A 76 2.70 4.70 -2.72
C GLY A 76 3.95 4.66 -3.59
N THR A 77 4.71 5.76 -3.64
CA THR A 77 6.03 5.82 -4.26
C THR A 77 7.07 6.27 -3.25
N MET A 78 8.31 5.83 -3.43
CA MET A 78 9.45 6.20 -2.58
C MET A 78 10.72 6.30 -3.40
N VAL A 79 11.72 6.99 -2.87
CA VAL A 79 13.07 7.00 -3.44
C VAL A 79 13.72 5.63 -3.25
N LYS A 80 14.42 5.10 -4.26
CA LYS A 80 15.08 3.77 -4.23
C LYS A 80 16.19 3.69 -3.21
N ASP A 81 16.96 4.75 -3.11
CA ASP A 81 18.11 4.87 -2.22
C ASP A 81 17.82 5.86 -1.09
N GLU A 82 18.73 6.03 -0.14
CA GLU A 82 18.63 7.08 0.86
C GLU A 82 18.68 8.46 0.19
N GLY A 83 17.67 9.29 0.45
CA GLY A 83 17.56 10.59 -0.20
C GLY A 83 16.47 11.49 0.40
N PRO A 84 16.19 12.63 -0.23
CA PRO A 84 15.13 13.52 0.22
C PRO A 84 13.77 12.84 0.11
N LYS A 85 12.79 13.34 0.89
CA LYS A 85 11.40 12.89 0.81
C LYS A 85 10.78 13.37 -0.49
N ASP A 86 10.80 12.54 -1.52
CA ASP A 86 10.27 12.86 -2.85
C ASP A 86 9.23 11.83 -3.34
N GLY A 87 8.79 10.94 -2.44
CA GLY A 87 7.71 10.01 -2.71
C GLY A 87 6.33 10.64 -2.49
N ALA A 88 5.31 9.90 -2.86
CA ALA A 88 3.92 10.34 -2.85
C ALA A 88 2.96 9.16 -2.65
N VAL A 89 1.68 9.45 -2.45
CA VAL A 89 0.59 8.48 -2.63
C VAL A 89 -0.31 8.98 -3.76
N TYR A 90 -0.54 8.12 -4.72
CA TYR A 90 -1.42 8.35 -5.86
C TYR A 90 -2.71 7.57 -5.70
N HIS A 91 -3.79 8.15 -6.20
CA HIS A 91 -5.10 7.53 -6.34
C HIS A 91 -5.37 7.32 -7.83
N TYR A 92 -5.54 6.06 -8.24
CA TYR A 92 -5.92 5.70 -9.60
C TYR A 92 -7.34 5.13 -9.60
N ARG A 93 -8.22 5.70 -10.43
CA ARG A 93 -9.58 5.20 -10.65
C ARG A 93 -10.11 5.63 -12.00
N ALA A 94 -10.78 4.72 -12.73
CA ALA A 94 -11.45 5.00 -13.99
C ALA A 94 -10.58 5.74 -15.02
N GLY A 95 -9.30 5.35 -15.14
CA GLY A 95 -8.36 5.95 -16.09
C GLY A 95 -7.69 7.25 -15.60
N MET A 96 -8.06 7.77 -14.43
CA MET A 96 -7.49 8.98 -13.87
C MET A 96 -6.53 8.67 -12.73
N LEU A 97 -5.33 9.24 -12.81
CA LEU A 97 -4.31 9.20 -11.75
C LEU A 97 -4.21 10.60 -11.13
N SER A 98 -4.32 10.68 -9.82
CA SER A 98 -4.15 11.94 -9.06
C SER A 98 -3.26 11.72 -7.85
N LYS A 99 -2.37 12.68 -7.58
CA LYS A 99 -1.56 12.69 -6.36
C LYS A 99 -2.42 13.17 -5.19
N ILE A 100 -2.55 12.37 -4.15
CA ILE A 100 -3.37 12.69 -2.96
C ILE A 100 -2.52 12.99 -1.72
N ILE A 101 -1.28 12.51 -1.67
CA ILE A 101 -0.30 12.84 -0.64
C ILE A 101 1.04 13.08 -1.33
N GLY A 102 1.76 14.14 -0.96
CA GLY A 102 3.10 14.44 -1.43
C GLY A 102 4.12 14.50 -0.29
N ASN A 103 5.40 14.63 -0.65
CA ASN A 103 6.51 14.78 0.30
C ASN A 103 6.62 13.62 1.31
N ALA A 104 6.33 12.40 0.89
CA ALA A 104 6.49 11.21 1.69
C ALA A 104 7.89 10.61 1.49
N ALA A 105 8.48 10.05 2.56
CA ALA A 105 9.73 9.31 2.44
C ALA A 105 9.44 7.87 2.01
N ILE A 106 8.65 7.14 2.79
CA ILE A 106 8.35 5.72 2.60
C ILE A 106 6.88 5.47 2.96
N PRO A 107 5.94 5.72 2.02
CA PRO A 107 4.53 5.39 2.22
C PRO A 107 4.32 3.90 2.50
N ASN A 108 3.66 3.61 3.62
CA ASN A 108 3.31 2.26 4.07
C ASN A 108 1.98 2.27 4.82
N ALA A 109 1.57 1.13 5.35
CA ALA A 109 0.33 0.90 6.11
C ALA A 109 -0.95 1.33 5.37
N THR A 110 -0.90 1.39 4.04
CA THR A 110 -2.07 1.74 3.23
C THR A 110 -3.13 0.66 3.36
N CYS A 111 -4.20 0.96 4.08
CA CYS A 111 -5.34 0.06 4.21
C CYS A 111 -6.64 0.83 4.46
N PHE A 112 -7.76 0.13 4.33
CA PHE A 112 -9.09 0.71 4.38
C PHE A 112 -10.03 -0.14 5.22
N THR A 113 -11.00 0.51 5.87
CA THR A 113 -12.11 -0.23 6.47
C THR A 113 -12.92 -0.97 5.40
N PRO A 114 -13.53 -2.12 5.73
CA PRO A 114 -14.32 -2.89 4.76
C PRO A 114 -15.46 -2.12 4.10
N ASP A 115 -16.01 -1.12 4.77
CA ASP A 115 -17.06 -0.24 4.25
C ASP A 115 -16.53 0.92 3.37
N GLY A 116 -15.20 1.03 3.24
CA GLY A 116 -14.54 2.05 2.44
C GLY A 116 -14.70 3.48 2.96
N LYS A 117 -15.03 3.67 4.24
CA LYS A 117 -15.23 5.01 4.82
C LYS A 117 -14.01 5.58 5.51
N ARG A 118 -12.99 4.77 5.73
CA ARG A 118 -11.77 5.19 6.43
C ARG A 118 -10.53 4.60 5.79
N ALA A 119 -9.51 5.42 5.67
CA ALA A 119 -8.18 5.04 5.22
C ALA A 119 -7.16 5.20 6.35
N TYR A 120 -6.11 4.40 6.27
CA TYR A 120 -4.91 4.50 7.09
C TYR A 120 -3.68 4.54 6.20
N TRP A 121 -2.65 5.23 6.64
CA TRP A 121 -1.33 5.21 6.03
C TRP A 121 -0.27 5.70 7.02
N THR A 122 0.99 5.50 6.69
CA THR A 122 2.14 6.06 7.41
C THR A 122 3.20 6.53 6.42
N ASP A 123 3.94 7.57 6.80
CA ASP A 123 5.29 7.78 6.31
C ASP A 123 6.22 7.08 7.32
N THR A 124 6.73 5.91 6.97
CA THR A 124 7.43 4.98 7.87
C THR A 124 8.42 5.62 8.85
N PRO A 125 9.30 6.58 8.42
CA PRO A 125 10.24 7.22 9.34
C PRO A 125 9.58 8.07 10.43
N THR A 126 8.33 8.51 10.24
CA THR A 126 7.63 9.32 11.25
C THR A 126 7.17 8.51 12.45
N ARG A 127 7.05 7.17 12.28
CA ARG A 127 6.51 6.26 13.30
C ARG A 127 5.11 6.63 13.78
N GLN A 128 4.32 7.24 12.91
CA GLN A 128 2.94 7.61 13.17
C GLN A 128 2.03 7.00 12.11
N ILE A 129 1.03 6.25 12.53
CA ILE A 129 -0.04 5.80 11.64
C ILE A 129 -1.13 6.87 11.67
N LEU A 130 -1.48 7.38 10.51
CA LEU A 130 -2.51 8.40 10.33
C LEU A 130 -3.78 7.78 9.76
N THR A 131 -4.90 8.45 9.97
CA THR A 131 -6.21 8.07 9.45
C THR A 131 -6.98 9.27 8.92
N CYS A 132 -7.84 9.04 7.94
CA CYS A 132 -8.82 10.01 7.46
C CYS A 132 -10.11 9.33 7.04
N GLU A 133 -11.17 10.09 6.90
CA GLU A 133 -12.40 9.65 6.24
C GLU A 133 -12.20 9.61 4.73
N THR A 134 -12.87 8.65 4.08
CA THR A 134 -12.87 8.49 2.62
C THR A 134 -14.31 8.40 2.10
N ASP A 135 -14.52 8.87 0.88
CA ASP A 135 -15.76 8.65 0.16
C ASP A 135 -15.83 7.17 -0.29
N PRO A 136 -16.79 6.38 0.19
CA PRO A 136 -16.88 4.96 -0.14
C PRO A 136 -17.15 4.68 -1.63
N ALA A 137 -17.63 5.67 -2.39
CA ALA A 137 -17.89 5.52 -3.82
C ALA A 137 -16.65 5.79 -4.69
N THR A 138 -15.78 6.68 -4.25
CA THR A 138 -14.60 7.11 -5.02
C THR A 138 -13.28 6.65 -4.41
N GLY A 139 -13.23 6.46 -3.10
CA GLY A 139 -12.00 6.18 -2.35
C GLY A 139 -11.12 7.42 -2.16
N LEU A 140 -11.62 8.63 -2.39
CA LEU A 140 -10.87 9.86 -2.14
C LEU A 140 -10.99 10.29 -0.67
N PRO A 141 -9.93 10.87 -0.07
CA PRO A 141 -10.02 11.49 1.25
C PRO A 141 -11.06 12.59 1.29
N THR A 142 -11.89 12.62 2.35
CA THR A 142 -12.94 13.62 2.59
C THR A 142 -12.69 14.43 3.86
N SER A 143 -11.70 14.07 4.66
CA SER A 143 -11.27 14.80 5.86
C SER A 143 -9.76 15.01 5.88
N ALA A 144 -9.29 15.87 6.78
CA ALA A 144 -7.87 15.97 7.09
C ALA A 144 -7.33 14.67 7.71
N TRP A 145 -6.05 14.42 7.54
CA TRP A 145 -5.33 13.34 8.20
C TRP A 145 -5.16 13.65 9.68
N THR A 146 -5.45 12.69 10.55
CA THR A 146 -5.29 12.78 11.99
C THR A 146 -4.48 11.60 12.50
N LEU A 147 -3.84 11.75 13.66
CA LEU A 147 -3.11 10.68 14.32
C LEU A 147 -4.08 9.55 14.71
N PHE A 148 -3.78 8.34 14.26
CA PHE A 148 -4.45 7.12 14.70
C PHE A 148 -3.65 6.44 15.81
N ALA A 149 -2.33 6.22 15.60
CA ALA A 149 -1.46 5.63 16.60
C ALA A 149 -0.04 6.20 16.47
N ASP A 150 0.55 6.60 17.59
CA ASP A 150 1.98 6.87 17.71
C ASP A 150 2.66 5.55 18.10
N VAL A 151 3.57 5.09 17.26
CA VAL A 151 4.24 3.80 17.41
C VAL A 151 5.74 3.94 17.65
N SER A 152 6.18 5.15 18.07
CA SER A 152 7.59 5.51 18.29
C SER A 152 8.23 4.68 19.41
N GLU A 153 7.47 4.32 20.44
CA GLU A 153 7.93 3.53 21.59
C GLU A 153 8.01 2.02 21.29
N HIS A 154 7.49 1.58 20.12
CA HIS A 154 7.49 0.17 19.76
C HIS A 154 8.67 -0.16 18.85
N ARG A 155 9.20 -1.39 18.99
CA ARG A 155 10.31 -1.87 18.14
C ARG A 155 9.90 -1.94 16.68
N GLY A 156 10.88 -1.77 15.80
CA GLY A 156 10.71 -1.76 14.35
C GLY A 156 9.96 -0.52 13.84
N TYR A 157 9.66 -0.52 12.58
CA TYR A 157 9.00 0.57 11.87
C TYR A 157 7.65 0.11 11.32
N PRO A 158 6.63 0.98 11.25
CA PRO A 158 5.36 0.60 10.63
C PRO A 158 5.56 0.32 9.14
N ASP A 159 5.11 -0.86 8.71
CA ASP A 159 5.20 -1.37 7.36
C ASP A 159 3.78 -1.68 6.84
N GLY A 160 3.58 -2.71 6.04
CA GLY A 160 2.27 -3.06 5.49
C GLY A 160 1.19 -3.26 6.56
N ALA A 161 -0.07 -2.95 6.21
CA ALA A 161 -1.20 -3.11 7.10
C ALA A 161 -2.46 -3.63 6.39
N VAL A 162 -3.36 -4.18 7.20
CA VAL A 162 -4.72 -4.56 6.77
C VAL A 162 -5.71 -4.23 7.88
N VAL A 163 -6.98 -3.99 7.50
CA VAL A 163 -8.09 -3.88 8.45
C VAL A 163 -8.88 -5.18 8.44
N ASP A 164 -9.14 -5.74 9.62
CA ASP A 164 -9.98 -6.94 9.74
C ASP A 164 -11.49 -6.61 9.73
N SER A 165 -12.31 -7.65 9.75
CA SER A 165 -13.78 -7.51 9.73
C SER A 165 -14.36 -6.87 10.99
N GLU A 166 -13.59 -6.80 12.08
CA GLU A 166 -13.96 -6.13 13.34
C GLU A 166 -13.52 -4.66 13.37
N GLY A 167 -12.82 -4.19 12.31
CA GLY A 167 -12.31 -2.82 12.18
C GLY A 167 -10.96 -2.59 12.86
N PHE A 168 -10.27 -3.64 13.30
CA PHE A 168 -8.93 -3.54 13.88
C PHE A 168 -7.88 -3.46 12.78
N VAL A 169 -6.84 -2.67 13.01
CA VAL A 169 -5.72 -2.49 12.09
C VAL A 169 -4.58 -3.42 12.48
N TRP A 170 -4.20 -4.33 11.59
CA TRP A 170 -3.02 -5.18 11.73
C TRP A 170 -1.87 -4.54 10.98
N ASN A 171 -0.79 -4.21 11.68
CA ASN A 171 0.39 -3.57 11.09
C ASN A 171 1.64 -4.42 11.32
N ALA A 172 2.29 -4.81 10.23
CA ALA A 172 3.59 -5.45 10.27
C ALA A 172 4.67 -4.45 10.71
N ARG A 173 5.66 -4.93 11.48
CA ARG A 173 6.74 -4.10 12.01
C ARG A 173 8.05 -4.51 11.35
N TRP A 174 8.48 -3.75 10.32
CA TRP A 174 9.77 -3.98 9.66
C TRP A 174 10.92 -3.83 10.65
N GLY A 175 11.80 -4.86 10.73
CA GLY A 175 12.87 -4.93 11.74
C GLY A 175 12.39 -5.11 13.18
N GLY A 176 11.08 -5.36 13.39
CA GLY A 176 10.50 -5.52 14.72
C GLY A 176 10.15 -6.96 15.09
N SER A 177 10.21 -7.90 14.14
CA SER A 177 9.85 -9.33 14.35
C SER A 177 8.47 -9.51 14.98
N CYS A 178 7.52 -8.65 14.66
CA CYS A 178 6.15 -8.74 15.17
C CYS A 178 5.13 -8.08 14.24
N VAL A 179 3.87 -8.41 14.49
CA VAL A 179 2.68 -7.72 13.98
C VAL A 179 1.92 -7.16 15.16
N ILE A 180 1.48 -5.92 15.08
CA ILE A 180 0.69 -5.27 16.12
C ILE A 180 -0.75 -5.09 15.60
N ARG A 181 -1.73 -5.51 16.42
CA ARG A 181 -3.15 -5.27 16.19
C ARG A 181 -3.58 -4.06 17.00
N TYR A 182 -4.12 -3.06 16.34
CA TYR A 182 -4.67 -1.84 16.96
C TYR A 182 -6.19 -1.88 16.93
N ALA A 183 -6.81 -1.53 18.05
CA ALA A 183 -8.25 -1.31 18.12
C ALA A 183 -8.67 -0.08 17.28
N PRO A 184 -9.96 0.09 16.95
CA PRO A 184 -10.44 1.22 16.15
C PRO A 184 -10.14 2.62 16.74
N ASP A 185 -9.84 2.70 18.03
CA ASP A 185 -9.44 3.92 18.73
C ASP A 185 -7.93 4.18 18.71
N GLY A 186 -7.14 3.29 18.08
CA GLY A 186 -5.68 3.37 17.98
C GLY A 186 -4.92 2.74 19.15
N SER A 187 -5.61 2.23 20.17
CA SER A 187 -4.98 1.50 21.28
C SER A 187 -4.50 0.11 20.82
N ILE A 188 -3.45 -0.41 21.46
CA ILE A 188 -2.95 -1.76 21.15
C ILE A 188 -3.88 -2.81 21.77
N ASP A 189 -4.42 -3.69 20.91
CA ASP A 189 -5.16 -4.88 21.33
C ASP A 189 -4.19 -6.02 21.66
N ARG A 190 -3.25 -6.32 20.75
CA ARG A 190 -2.26 -7.37 20.96
C ARG A 190 -1.02 -7.20 20.07
N ILE A 191 0.06 -7.86 20.49
CA ILE A 191 1.28 -8.00 19.71
C ILE A 191 1.50 -9.49 19.46
N ILE A 192 1.76 -9.84 18.19
CA ILE A 192 2.08 -11.21 17.78
C ILE A 192 3.53 -11.25 17.34
N GLU A 193 4.33 -12.04 18.05
CA GLU A 193 5.71 -12.30 17.65
C GLU A 193 5.75 -13.20 16.43
N VAL A 194 6.60 -12.85 15.45
CA VAL A 194 6.89 -13.68 14.28
C VAL A 194 8.36 -14.09 14.29
N PRO A 195 8.66 -15.36 14.08
CA PRO A 195 10.04 -15.81 13.96
C PRO A 195 10.63 -15.31 12.64
N VAL A 196 11.75 -14.60 12.71
CA VAL A 196 12.54 -14.10 11.57
C VAL A 196 14.01 -14.36 11.83
#